data_de79f7ca0d618364314d6cece76603e8
#
_entry.id   de79f7ca0d618364314d6cece76603e8
#
_cell.length_a   1.000
_cell.length_b   1.000
_cell.length_c   1.000
_cell.angle_alpha   90.00
_cell.angle_beta   90.00
_cell.angle_gamma   90.00
#
_symmetry.space_group_name_H-M   'P 1'
#
loop_
_entity.id
_entity.type
_entity.pdbx_description
1 polymer ?
#
loop_
_entity_poly.entity_id
_entity_poly.type
_entity_poly.pdbx_seq_one_letter_code
_entity_poly.pdbx_strand_id
1 'polypeptide(L)'
;GEEGLKKIFSENYDLALCDIKMPKLDGIEVLKKAKELDYHLPFIMISGHGDLDTAVECIKLGAYDYIGKPPDLNRLLTTIRNGLNNKNLNQENIFLKKKVKDKYQMIGESNELKKIEKIIEKVAGTNSRVLITGENGTGKELVAHSIHEKSNRSKIPMIEVNCAAIPSELIESELFGHQKGAFTGAVSD
;
A
#
# COMPACT_ATOMS: atom_id res chain seq x y z
N GLY A 1 -15.12 0.75 26.84
CA GLY A 1 -15.09 1.20 25.43
C GLY A 1 -14.68 2.65 25.29
N GLU A 2 -15.40 3.60 25.93
CA GLU A 2 -15.13 5.04 25.78
C GLU A 2 -13.72 5.48 26.21
N GLU A 3 -13.24 4.96 27.33
CA GLU A 3 -11.90 5.28 27.83
C GLU A 3 -10.81 4.71 26.89
N GLY A 4 -11.01 3.47 26.41
CA GLY A 4 -10.12 2.85 25.43
C GLY A 4 -10.03 3.67 24.14
N LEU A 5 -11.17 4.17 23.65
CA LEU A 5 -11.22 5.01 22.46
C LEU A 5 -10.47 6.34 22.68
N LYS A 6 -10.66 6.99 23.84
CA LYS A 6 -9.92 8.21 24.19
C LYS A 6 -8.40 7.96 24.21
N LYS A 7 -7.95 6.86 24.83
CA LYS A 7 -6.53 6.50 24.90
C LYS A 7 -5.93 6.24 23.53
N ILE A 8 -6.66 5.53 22.64
CA ILE A 8 -6.21 5.28 21.26
C ILE A 8 -5.88 6.58 20.53
N PHE A 9 -6.63 7.66 20.75
CA PHE A 9 -6.39 8.95 20.10
C PHE A 9 -5.41 9.87 20.82
N SER A 10 -5.19 9.69 22.13
CA SER A 10 -4.28 10.53 22.92
C SER A 10 -2.88 9.96 23.05
N GLU A 11 -2.70 8.67 22.82
CA GLU A 11 -1.45 7.95 23.03
C GLU A 11 -1.13 7.06 21.81
N ASN A 12 0.14 6.70 21.64
CA ASN A 12 0.55 5.82 20.55
C ASN A 12 0.54 4.37 21.03
N TYR A 13 -0.25 3.54 20.34
CA TYR A 13 -0.29 2.10 20.56
C TYR A 13 0.09 1.37 19.26
N ASP A 14 0.62 0.16 19.42
CA ASP A 14 1.02 -0.67 18.27
C ASP A 14 -0.04 -1.67 17.87
N LEU A 15 -0.91 -2.04 18.80
CA LEU A 15 -1.99 -2.99 18.60
C LEU A 15 -3.05 -2.80 19.69
N ALA A 16 -4.31 -3.07 19.38
CA ALA A 16 -5.39 -3.10 20.35
C ALA A 16 -5.98 -4.50 20.49
N LEU A 17 -6.06 -5.00 21.74
CA LEU A 17 -6.88 -6.13 22.11
C LEU A 17 -8.20 -5.60 22.64
N CYS A 18 -9.31 -5.90 21.98
CA CYS A 18 -10.60 -5.34 22.29
C CYS A 18 -11.62 -6.42 22.58
N ASP A 19 -12.17 -6.43 23.79
CA ASP A 19 -13.33 -7.27 24.11
C ASP A 19 -14.56 -6.73 23.37
N ILE A 20 -15.36 -7.60 22.81
CA ILE A 20 -16.60 -7.19 22.14
C ILE A 20 -17.63 -6.74 23.17
N LYS A 21 -17.85 -7.51 24.23
CA LYS A 21 -18.85 -7.20 25.24
C LYS A 21 -18.28 -6.27 26.33
N MET A 22 -18.46 -4.98 26.13
CA MET A 22 -18.09 -3.98 27.13
C MET A 22 -19.28 -3.08 27.49
N PRO A 23 -19.35 -2.57 28.73
CA PRO A 23 -20.41 -1.64 29.13
C PRO A 23 -20.28 -0.29 28.42
N LYS A 24 -21.42 0.38 28.18
CA LYS A 24 -21.59 1.69 27.53
C LYS A 24 -21.28 1.67 26.02
N LEU A 25 -20.03 1.52 25.62
CA LEU A 25 -19.58 1.44 24.25
C LEU A 25 -18.96 0.06 24.04
N ASP A 26 -19.55 -0.74 23.15
CA ASP A 26 -19.06 -2.09 22.85
C ASP A 26 -17.82 -2.08 21.96
N GLY A 27 -17.15 -3.23 21.81
CA GLY A 27 -15.91 -3.33 21.06
C GLY A 27 -16.08 -3.12 19.56
N ILE A 28 -17.25 -3.46 19.02
CA ILE A 28 -17.56 -3.26 17.59
C ILE A 28 -17.72 -1.78 17.29
N GLU A 29 -18.39 -1.05 18.17
CA GLU A 29 -18.53 0.41 18.05
C GLU A 29 -17.17 1.13 18.20
N VAL A 30 -16.29 0.65 19.11
CA VAL A 30 -14.92 1.15 19.22
C VAL A 30 -14.15 0.95 17.91
N LEU A 31 -14.25 -0.26 17.32
CA LEU A 31 -13.61 -0.58 16.05
C LEU A 31 -14.13 0.33 14.92
N LYS A 32 -15.46 0.48 14.78
CA LYS A 32 -16.07 1.35 13.76
C LYS A 32 -15.55 2.79 13.86
N LYS A 33 -15.62 3.39 15.04
CA LYS A 33 -15.14 4.77 15.27
C LYS A 33 -13.66 4.94 15.01
N ALA A 34 -12.83 3.96 15.39
CA ALA A 34 -11.40 4.02 15.10
C ALA A 34 -11.11 3.95 13.59
N LYS A 35 -11.88 3.15 12.84
CA LYS A 35 -11.72 3.03 11.38
C LYS A 35 -12.27 4.24 10.61
N GLU A 36 -13.36 4.84 11.05
CA GLU A 36 -13.91 6.08 10.48
C GLU A 36 -12.92 7.25 10.55
N LEU A 37 -12.06 7.28 11.56
CA LEU A 37 -11.01 8.28 11.74
C LEU A 37 -9.67 7.90 11.08
N ASP A 38 -9.68 6.88 10.18
CA ASP A 38 -8.52 6.38 9.42
C ASP A 38 -7.33 5.95 10.31
N TYR A 39 -7.64 5.46 11.52
CA TYR A 39 -6.61 5.06 12.47
C TYR A 39 -6.13 3.63 12.15
N HIS A 40 -4.91 3.51 11.63
CA HIS A 40 -4.31 2.27 11.15
C HIS A 40 -3.77 1.34 12.25
N LEU A 41 -4.47 1.26 13.38
CA LEU A 41 -4.14 0.35 14.46
C LEU A 41 -4.72 -1.06 14.16
N PRO A 42 -3.93 -2.14 14.25
CA PRO A 42 -4.46 -3.49 14.21
C PRO A 42 -5.32 -3.77 15.44
N PHE A 43 -6.59 -4.11 15.22
CA PHE A 43 -7.52 -4.55 16.27
C PHE A 43 -7.65 -6.05 16.25
N ILE A 44 -7.37 -6.72 17.36
CA ILE A 44 -7.70 -8.12 17.60
C ILE A 44 -8.94 -8.14 18.52
N MET A 45 -10.05 -8.63 17.98
CA MET A 45 -11.30 -8.69 18.71
C MET A 45 -11.35 -9.97 19.56
N ILE A 46 -11.78 -9.85 20.80
CA ILE A 46 -11.91 -10.98 21.73
C ILE A 46 -13.38 -11.14 22.13
N SER A 47 -13.92 -12.37 22.09
CA SER A 47 -15.31 -12.62 22.46
C SER A 47 -15.50 -13.92 23.25
N GLY A 48 -16.40 -13.89 24.22
CA GLY A 48 -16.80 -15.08 24.96
C GLY A 48 -17.87 -15.94 24.28
N HIS A 49 -18.46 -15.48 23.18
CA HIS A 49 -19.43 -16.22 22.39
C HIS A 49 -18.83 -16.49 21.02
N GLY A 50 -18.66 -17.75 20.67
CA GLY A 50 -18.10 -18.19 19.38
C GLY A 50 -19.10 -18.05 18.23
N ASP A 51 -19.78 -16.89 18.13
CA ASP A 51 -20.69 -16.61 17.04
C ASP A 51 -19.89 -16.25 15.79
N LEU A 52 -19.99 -17.12 14.78
CA LEU A 52 -19.29 -16.96 13.50
C LEU A 52 -19.72 -15.67 12.79
N ASP A 53 -20.98 -15.29 12.92
CA ASP A 53 -21.52 -14.09 12.27
C ASP A 53 -20.88 -12.83 12.85
N THR A 54 -20.72 -12.76 14.16
CA THR A 54 -20.00 -11.67 14.84
C THR A 54 -18.52 -11.60 14.43
N ALA A 55 -17.85 -12.75 14.29
CA ALA A 55 -16.46 -12.80 13.82
C ALA A 55 -16.35 -12.24 12.39
N VAL A 56 -17.22 -12.69 11.48
CA VAL A 56 -17.27 -12.21 10.10
C VAL A 56 -17.56 -10.70 10.03
N GLU A 57 -18.48 -10.21 10.88
CA GLU A 57 -18.76 -8.76 10.96
C GLU A 57 -17.53 -7.98 11.39
N CYS A 58 -16.82 -8.40 12.42
CA CYS A 58 -15.60 -7.74 12.90
C CYS A 58 -14.54 -7.66 11.80
N ILE A 59 -14.30 -8.74 11.07
CA ILE A 59 -13.34 -8.76 9.95
C ILE A 59 -13.79 -7.83 8.81
N LYS A 60 -15.09 -7.82 8.45
CA LYS A 60 -15.62 -6.90 7.43
C LYS A 60 -15.47 -5.42 7.83
N LEU A 61 -15.54 -5.12 9.13
CA LEU A 61 -15.33 -3.80 9.69
C LEU A 61 -13.84 -3.41 9.80
N GLY A 62 -12.93 -4.31 9.40
CA GLY A 62 -11.50 -4.06 9.35
C GLY A 62 -10.73 -4.44 10.62
N ALA A 63 -11.28 -5.33 11.46
CA ALA A 63 -10.47 -5.98 12.49
C ALA A 63 -9.36 -6.80 11.84
N TYR A 64 -8.21 -6.86 12.50
CA TYR A 64 -7.07 -7.67 12.05
C TYR A 64 -7.36 -9.18 12.23
N ASP A 65 -7.89 -9.55 13.40
CA ASP A 65 -8.28 -10.92 13.70
C ASP A 65 -9.36 -10.95 14.81
N TYR A 66 -9.93 -12.14 14.98
CA TYR A 66 -10.93 -12.46 16.01
C TYR A 66 -10.52 -13.71 16.79
N ILE A 67 -10.61 -13.66 18.14
CA ILE A 67 -10.23 -14.75 19.04
C ILE A 67 -11.34 -15.02 20.03
N GLY A 68 -11.77 -16.28 20.12
CA GLY A 68 -12.74 -16.73 21.13
C GLY A 68 -12.14 -16.83 22.53
N LYS A 69 -12.94 -16.57 23.57
CA LYS A 69 -12.57 -16.84 24.97
C LYS A 69 -12.92 -18.29 25.35
N PRO A 70 -12.11 -18.98 26.15
CA PRO A 70 -10.78 -18.57 26.61
C PRO A 70 -9.76 -18.59 25.46
N PRO A 71 -8.90 -17.55 25.34
CA PRO A 71 -7.94 -17.50 24.25
C PRO A 71 -6.86 -18.59 24.42
N ASP A 72 -6.57 -19.31 23.35
CA ASP A 72 -5.34 -20.09 23.27
C ASP A 72 -4.15 -19.14 23.23
N LEU A 73 -3.22 -19.30 24.18
CA LEU A 73 -2.11 -18.39 24.37
C LEU A 73 -1.15 -18.37 23.16
N ASN A 74 -0.90 -19.53 22.54
CA ASN A 74 -0.02 -19.64 21.39
C ASN A 74 -0.64 -18.95 20.16
N ARG A 75 -1.94 -19.14 19.94
CA ARG A 75 -2.68 -18.45 18.90
C ARG A 75 -2.68 -16.95 19.13
N LEU A 76 -2.97 -16.49 20.34
CA LEU A 76 -2.98 -15.07 20.69
C LEU A 76 -1.62 -14.41 20.43
N LEU A 77 -0.53 -15.01 20.92
CA LEU A 77 0.81 -14.48 20.72
C LEU A 77 1.23 -14.45 19.24
N THR A 78 0.85 -15.48 18.48
CA THR A 78 1.11 -15.54 17.04
C THR A 78 0.33 -14.43 16.31
N THR A 79 -0.93 -14.24 16.63
CA THR A 79 -1.78 -13.20 16.04
C THR A 79 -1.26 -11.80 16.37
N ILE A 80 -0.83 -11.56 17.62
CA ILE A 80 -0.22 -10.29 18.03
C ILE A 80 1.05 -10.01 17.21
N ARG A 81 1.97 -10.99 17.12
CA ARG A 81 3.20 -10.85 16.34
C ARG A 81 2.93 -10.52 14.88
N ASN A 82 2.00 -11.23 14.27
CA ASN A 82 1.62 -11.00 12.87
C ASN A 82 0.97 -9.63 12.68
N GLY A 83 0.11 -9.18 13.61
CA GLY A 83 -0.51 -7.85 13.59
C GLY A 83 0.53 -6.73 13.68
N LEU A 84 1.52 -6.86 14.56
CA LEU A 84 2.63 -5.92 14.70
C LEU A 84 3.49 -5.86 13.42
N ASN A 85 3.82 -7.02 12.85
CA ASN A 85 4.58 -7.09 11.60
C ASN A 85 3.81 -6.45 10.44
N ASN A 86 2.50 -6.68 10.34
CA ASN A 86 1.66 -6.07 9.32
C ASN A 86 1.64 -4.54 9.45
N LYS A 87 1.52 -4.01 10.69
CA LYS A 87 1.63 -2.57 10.94
C LYS A 87 2.95 -2.00 10.46
N ASN A 88 4.07 -2.64 10.81
CA ASN A 88 5.42 -2.19 10.43
C ASN A 88 5.59 -2.18 8.91
N LEU A 89 5.18 -3.24 8.21
CA LEU A 89 5.22 -3.33 6.75
C LEU A 89 4.37 -2.24 6.08
N ASN A 90 3.18 -1.95 6.63
CA ASN A 90 2.33 -0.87 6.12
C ASN A 90 2.98 0.51 6.31
N GLN A 91 3.58 0.77 7.47
CA GLN A 91 4.28 2.03 7.74
C GLN A 91 5.50 2.20 6.83
N GLU A 92 6.29 1.13 6.65
CA GLU A 92 7.43 1.13 5.72
C GLU A 92 6.97 1.39 4.28
N ASN A 93 5.89 0.74 3.84
CA ASN A 93 5.33 0.96 2.51
C ASN A 93 4.87 2.42 2.30
N ILE A 94 4.19 3.01 3.29
CA ILE A 94 3.79 4.42 3.26
C ILE A 94 5.02 5.33 3.18
N PHE A 95 6.05 5.06 3.98
CA PHE A 95 7.29 5.83 3.99
C PHE A 95 8.03 5.74 2.65
N LEU A 96 8.16 4.53 2.08
CA LEU A 96 8.80 4.31 0.79
C LEU A 96 8.03 5.00 -0.34
N LYS A 97 6.70 4.90 -0.36
CA LYS A 97 5.86 5.60 -1.32
C LYS A 97 6.02 7.11 -1.24
N LYS A 98 6.06 7.66 -0.01
CA LYS A 98 6.31 9.08 0.20
C LYS A 98 7.69 9.50 -0.34
N LYS A 99 8.74 8.74 -0.04
CA LYS A 99 10.09 8.99 -0.57
C LYS A 99 10.13 9.01 -2.10
N VAL A 100 9.47 8.06 -2.75
CA VAL A 100 9.37 8.01 -4.22
C VAL A 100 8.62 9.23 -4.73
N LYS A 101 7.51 9.57 -4.13
CA LYS A 101 6.70 10.75 -4.51
C LYS A 101 7.50 12.04 -4.39
N ASP A 102 8.18 12.25 -3.26
CA ASP A 102 8.99 13.46 -3.01
C ASP A 102 10.17 13.56 -4.02
N LYS A 103 10.78 12.43 -4.41
CA LYS A 103 11.86 12.37 -5.40
C LYS A 103 11.41 12.81 -6.80
N TYR A 104 10.18 12.46 -7.18
CA TYR A 104 9.67 12.68 -8.55
C TYR A 104 8.63 13.79 -8.64
N GLN A 105 8.52 14.61 -7.62
CA GLN A 105 7.61 15.75 -7.64
C GLN A 105 8.10 16.82 -8.61
N MET A 106 7.26 17.22 -9.55
CA MET A 106 7.53 18.40 -10.41
C MET A 106 7.29 19.66 -9.60
N ILE A 107 8.29 20.53 -9.54
CA ILE A 107 8.24 21.80 -8.79
C ILE A 107 8.40 22.95 -9.78
N GLY A 108 7.45 23.88 -9.80
CA GLY A 108 7.51 25.09 -10.62
C GLY A 108 6.12 25.65 -10.94
N GLU A 109 6.10 26.91 -11.36
CA GLU A 109 4.85 27.65 -11.66
C GLU A 109 4.83 28.24 -13.09
N SER A 110 5.77 27.85 -13.95
CA SER A 110 5.84 28.37 -15.31
C SER A 110 4.62 27.97 -16.13
N ASN A 111 4.28 28.77 -17.14
CA ASN A 111 3.15 28.47 -18.03
C ASN A 111 3.39 27.19 -18.84
N GLU A 112 4.64 26.88 -19.14
CA GLU A 112 5.06 25.68 -19.86
C GLU A 112 4.81 24.45 -19.00
N LEU A 113 5.18 24.49 -17.72
CA LEU A 113 4.93 23.39 -16.77
C LEU A 113 3.42 23.13 -16.59
N LYS A 114 2.63 24.19 -16.45
CA LYS A 114 1.17 24.08 -16.37
C LYS A 114 0.54 23.47 -17.63
N LYS A 115 1.11 23.72 -18.81
CA LYS A 115 0.69 23.04 -20.05
C LYS A 115 1.01 21.55 -20.01
N ILE A 116 2.21 21.18 -19.54
CA ILE A 116 2.63 19.78 -19.39
C ILE A 116 1.71 19.07 -18.41
N GLU A 117 1.41 19.67 -17.25
CA GLU A 117 0.49 19.10 -16.26
C GLU A 117 -0.91 18.81 -16.84
N LYS A 118 -1.46 19.73 -17.61
CA LYS A 118 -2.75 19.52 -18.32
C LYS A 118 -2.70 18.37 -19.32
N ILE A 119 -1.56 18.18 -20.00
CA ILE A 119 -1.38 17.04 -20.91
C ILE A 119 -1.30 15.74 -20.11
N ILE A 120 -0.52 15.71 -19.02
CA ILE A 120 -0.43 14.56 -18.12
C ILE A 120 -1.82 14.14 -17.64
N GLU A 121 -2.65 15.07 -17.17
CA GLU A 121 -4.01 14.80 -16.71
C GLU A 121 -4.91 14.17 -17.80
N LYS A 122 -4.73 14.60 -19.04
CA LYS A 122 -5.47 14.04 -20.17
C LYS A 122 -5.05 12.62 -20.53
N VAL A 123 -3.73 12.32 -20.49
CA VAL A 123 -3.21 11.05 -20.97
C VAL A 123 -3.14 9.97 -19.87
N ALA A 124 -3.01 10.36 -18.60
CA ALA A 124 -2.84 9.43 -17.49
C ALA A 124 -4.00 8.45 -17.31
N GLY A 125 -5.24 8.88 -17.58
CA GLY A 125 -6.43 8.03 -17.53
C GLY A 125 -6.62 7.11 -18.73
N THR A 126 -5.75 7.20 -19.75
CA THR A 126 -5.86 6.43 -20.99
C THR A 126 -4.85 5.27 -21.04
N ASN A 127 -5.06 4.34 -21.98
CA ASN A 127 -4.09 3.29 -22.30
C ASN A 127 -3.15 3.68 -23.46
N SER A 128 -3.07 4.96 -23.79
CA SER A 128 -2.25 5.45 -24.90
C SER A 128 -0.76 5.32 -24.60
N ARG A 129 0.03 5.04 -25.65
CA ARG A 129 1.48 5.12 -25.58
C ARG A 129 1.90 6.59 -25.59
N VAL A 130 2.80 6.98 -24.72
CA VAL A 130 3.28 8.36 -24.59
C VAL A 130 4.77 8.40 -24.93
N LEU A 131 5.16 9.26 -25.88
CA LEU A 131 6.54 9.58 -26.16
C LEU A 131 6.89 10.90 -25.50
N ILE A 132 7.93 10.92 -24.66
CA ILE A 132 8.44 12.11 -23.96
C ILE A 132 9.79 12.46 -24.55
N THR A 133 9.89 13.65 -25.16
CA THR A 133 11.11 14.15 -25.78
C THR A 133 11.60 15.43 -25.11
N GLY A 134 12.89 15.69 -25.18
CA GLY A 134 13.53 16.88 -24.61
C GLY A 134 15.02 16.66 -24.39
N GLU A 135 15.74 17.71 -24.09
CA GLU A 135 17.18 17.69 -23.81
C GLU A 135 17.50 16.91 -22.51
N ASN A 136 18.77 16.55 -22.33
CA ASN A 136 19.20 15.89 -21.10
C ASN A 136 19.03 16.84 -19.90
N GLY A 137 18.56 16.29 -18.77
CA GLY A 137 18.34 17.06 -17.54
C GLY A 137 17.03 17.85 -17.47
N THR A 138 16.17 17.84 -18.51
CA THR A 138 14.90 18.61 -18.54
C THR A 138 13.76 18.00 -17.72
N GLY A 139 13.98 16.89 -17.01
CA GLY A 139 12.97 16.27 -16.15
C GLY A 139 12.00 15.34 -16.86
N LYS A 140 12.37 14.72 -18.00
CA LYS A 140 11.53 13.75 -18.71
C LYS A 140 11.06 12.59 -17.81
N GLU A 141 11.93 12.15 -16.91
CA GLU A 141 11.64 11.11 -15.93
C GLU A 141 10.52 11.55 -14.95
N LEU A 142 10.53 12.82 -14.50
CA LEU A 142 9.49 13.37 -13.63
C LEU A 142 8.12 13.35 -14.32
N VAL A 143 8.09 13.65 -15.62
CA VAL A 143 6.85 13.59 -16.42
C VAL A 143 6.33 12.16 -16.49
N ALA A 144 7.21 11.17 -16.76
CA ALA A 144 6.82 9.75 -16.81
C ALA A 144 6.24 9.27 -15.46
N HIS A 145 6.92 9.59 -14.35
CA HIS A 145 6.41 9.27 -13.02
C HIS A 145 5.08 9.94 -12.71
N SER A 146 4.89 11.22 -13.08
CA SER A 146 3.63 11.94 -12.89
C SER A 146 2.49 11.34 -13.69
N ILE A 147 2.73 10.86 -14.92
CA ILE A 147 1.73 10.13 -15.70
C ILE A 147 1.34 8.83 -14.99
N HIS A 148 2.32 8.07 -14.51
CA HIS A 148 2.06 6.83 -13.79
C HIS A 148 1.28 7.07 -12.49
N GLU A 149 1.67 8.06 -11.67
CA GLU A 149 1.01 8.40 -10.40
C GLU A 149 -0.46 8.78 -10.59
N LYS A 150 -0.77 9.51 -11.68
CA LYS A 150 -2.14 9.93 -12.01
C LYS A 150 -2.93 8.88 -12.83
N SER A 151 -2.33 7.75 -13.19
CA SER A 151 -2.96 6.71 -13.99
C SER A 151 -3.79 5.73 -13.17
N ASN A 152 -4.63 4.95 -13.86
CA ASN A 152 -5.35 3.82 -13.25
C ASN A 152 -4.41 2.71 -12.73
N ARG A 153 -3.12 2.78 -13.05
CA ARG A 153 -2.07 1.85 -12.64
C ARG A 153 -1.20 2.35 -11.50
N SER A 154 -1.55 3.47 -10.85
CA SER A 154 -0.78 4.10 -9.77
C SER A 154 -0.52 3.20 -8.55
N LYS A 155 -1.33 2.14 -8.38
CA LYS A 155 -1.15 1.13 -7.31
C LYS A 155 -0.18 0.01 -7.67
N ILE A 156 0.17 -0.13 -8.95
CA ILE A 156 1.10 -1.15 -9.47
C ILE A 156 2.49 -0.50 -9.59
N PRO A 157 3.59 -1.21 -9.27
CA PRO A 157 4.93 -0.65 -9.44
C PRO A 157 5.20 -0.24 -10.91
N MET A 158 5.83 0.93 -11.09
CA MET A 158 6.37 1.35 -12.38
C MET A 158 7.66 0.59 -12.64
N ILE A 159 7.76 -0.05 -13.79
CA ILE A 159 8.98 -0.74 -14.22
C ILE A 159 9.77 0.22 -15.13
N GLU A 160 10.97 0.57 -14.70
CA GLU A 160 11.89 1.44 -15.44
C GLU A 160 12.96 0.58 -16.11
N VAL A 161 13.11 0.74 -17.42
CA VAL A 161 14.13 0.03 -18.20
C VAL A 161 15.05 1.02 -18.87
N ASN A 162 16.34 0.99 -18.50
CA ASN A 162 17.37 1.76 -19.19
C ASN A 162 17.91 0.94 -20.35
N CYS A 163 17.33 1.14 -21.52
CA CYS A 163 17.74 0.42 -22.73
C CYS A 163 19.22 0.67 -23.13
N ALA A 164 19.81 1.81 -22.75
CA ALA A 164 21.19 2.10 -23.02
C ALA A 164 22.18 1.30 -22.14
N ALA A 165 21.71 0.77 -21.01
CA ALA A 165 22.50 -0.07 -20.11
C ALA A 165 22.43 -1.57 -20.46
N ILE A 166 21.53 -1.98 -21.35
CA ILE A 166 21.37 -3.37 -21.78
C ILE A 166 22.15 -3.56 -23.08
N PRO A 167 23.02 -4.59 -23.18
CA PRO A 167 23.66 -4.95 -24.44
C PRO A 167 22.62 -5.20 -25.55
N SER A 168 22.88 -4.70 -26.75
CA SER A 168 21.94 -4.79 -27.89
C SER A 168 21.50 -6.22 -28.18
N GLU A 169 22.36 -7.20 -27.94
CA GLU A 169 22.10 -8.64 -28.14
C GLU A 169 21.13 -9.24 -27.12
N LEU A 170 20.97 -8.61 -25.96
CA LEU A 170 20.14 -9.10 -24.86
C LEU A 170 18.83 -8.32 -24.69
N ILE A 171 18.68 -7.19 -25.38
CA ILE A 171 17.54 -6.29 -25.15
C ILE A 171 16.19 -6.94 -25.42
N GLU A 172 16.10 -7.76 -26.46
CA GLU A 172 14.88 -8.50 -26.80
C GLU A 172 14.55 -9.55 -25.73
N SER A 173 15.56 -10.27 -25.27
CA SER A 173 15.43 -11.29 -24.22
C SER A 173 15.01 -10.68 -22.88
N GLU A 174 15.59 -9.55 -22.51
CA GLU A 174 15.25 -8.85 -21.25
C GLU A 174 13.84 -8.22 -21.28
N LEU A 175 13.40 -7.71 -22.44
CA LEU A 175 12.10 -7.07 -22.57
C LEU A 175 10.94 -8.04 -22.77
N PHE A 176 11.17 -9.15 -23.47
CA PHE A 176 10.11 -10.07 -23.90
C PHE A 176 10.28 -11.49 -23.38
N GLY A 177 11.37 -11.76 -22.66
CA GLY A 177 11.74 -13.09 -22.22
C GLY A 177 12.31 -13.96 -23.34
N HIS A 178 12.77 -15.14 -22.99
CA HIS A 178 13.32 -16.13 -23.94
C HIS A 178 12.94 -17.54 -23.49
N GLN A 179 12.96 -18.45 -24.42
CA GLN A 179 12.82 -19.88 -24.13
C GLN A 179 14.19 -20.48 -23.79
N LYS A 180 14.19 -21.45 -22.89
CA LYS A 180 15.41 -22.19 -22.54
C LYS A 180 16.11 -22.71 -23.77
N GLY A 181 17.39 -22.39 -23.91
CA GLY A 181 18.20 -22.84 -25.08
C GLY A 181 18.14 -21.90 -26.28
N ALA A 182 17.47 -20.74 -26.21
CA ALA A 182 17.38 -19.81 -27.33
C ALA A 182 18.74 -19.18 -27.73
N PHE A 183 19.67 -19.06 -26.77
CA PHE A 183 21.03 -18.59 -27.02
C PHE A 183 22.01 -19.18 -25.98
N THR A 184 23.33 -19.01 -26.19
CA THR A 184 24.37 -19.48 -25.28
C THR A 184 24.28 -18.74 -23.95
N GLY A 185 23.76 -19.40 -22.93
CA GLY A 185 23.51 -18.81 -21.59
C GLY A 185 22.05 -18.81 -21.18
N ALA A 186 21.08 -19.13 -22.02
CA ALA A 186 19.68 -19.29 -21.67
C ALA A 186 19.45 -20.61 -20.90
N VAL A 187 19.67 -20.56 -19.57
CA VAL A 187 19.61 -21.73 -18.67
C VAL A 187 18.20 -22.00 -18.14
N SER A 188 17.37 -20.95 -18.09
CA SER A 188 15.97 -20.99 -17.64
C SER A 188 15.08 -20.18 -18.57
N ASP A 189 13.77 -20.44 -18.55
CA ASP A 189 12.76 -19.58 -19.18
C ASP A 189 12.55 -18.31 -18.36
#